data_6a8e2d4051ac7cdc567fc9d9fac71a98
#
_entry.id   6a8e2d4051ac7cdc567fc9d9fac71a98
#
_cell.length_a   1.000
_cell.length_b   1.000
_cell.length_c   1.000
_cell.angle_alpha   90.00
_cell.angle_beta   90.00
_cell.angle_gamma   90.00
#
_symmetry.space_group_name_H-M   'P 1'
#
loop_
_entity.id
_entity.type
_entity.pdbx_description
1 polymer ?
#
loop_
_entity_poly.entity_id
_entity_poly.type
_entity_poly.pdbx_seq_one_letter_code
_entity_poly.pdbx_strand_id
1 'polypeptide(L)'
;MKTKITAFIIVCLTAYSFIWNFSDISASKGSLAGGDSLIYPQEKHFRNMQMLTNGGENAEAYFSFDGSKIIFQSTGEYECDQIFIMNTDGSGKHLVSTGKGRTTCSYFYPDGKNILYASTHLGGDMCPQKPDHSKGYVWALYSDYDIFKANTDGSNPVKLTDVKGYDAEATISPKGDKIIFTSTRNGDIDLYSMNLDGSDVKQLTNIAGYDGGAYYSYDGTMIVFRASRF
;
A
#
# COMPACT_ATOMS: atom_id res chain seq x y z
N MET A 1 -7.51 -88.65 14.92
CA MET A 1 -6.74 -87.73 14.00
C MET A 1 -7.75 -86.79 13.35
N LYS A 2 -7.80 -85.57 13.76
CA LYS A 2 -8.73 -84.52 13.22
C LYS A 2 -7.92 -83.53 12.34
N THR A 3 -8.15 -83.59 11.04
CA THR A 3 -7.56 -82.71 10.04
C THR A 3 -8.26 -81.36 10.08
N LYS A 4 -7.52 -80.26 10.36
CA LYS A 4 -8.05 -78.89 10.27
C LYS A 4 -7.81 -78.37 8.84
N ILE A 5 -8.91 -78.02 8.16
CA ILE A 5 -8.89 -77.33 6.91
C ILE A 5 -8.89 -75.82 7.22
N THR A 6 -7.80 -75.15 6.81
CA THR A 6 -7.69 -73.66 6.95
C THR A 6 -8.13 -73.07 5.61
N ALA A 7 -9.25 -72.33 5.62
CA ALA A 7 -9.72 -71.59 4.48
C ALA A 7 -9.01 -70.27 4.39
N PHE A 8 -8.33 -69.99 3.26
CA PHE A 8 -7.76 -68.71 2.93
C PHE A 8 -8.86 -67.84 2.26
N ILE A 9 -9.22 -66.76 2.94
CA ILE A 9 -10.07 -65.74 2.36
C ILE A 9 -9.16 -64.73 1.67
N ILE A 10 -9.21 -64.66 0.32
CA ILE A 10 -8.56 -63.63 -0.49
C ILE A 10 -9.53 -62.46 -0.52
N VAL A 11 -9.17 -61.36 0.17
CA VAL A 11 -9.87 -60.08 0.07
C VAL A 11 -9.26 -59.33 -1.12
N CYS A 12 -9.98 -59.26 -2.23
CA CYS A 12 -9.66 -58.37 -3.36
C CYS A 12 -9.98 -56.93 -2.96
N LEU A 13 -8.97 -56.17 -2.56
CA LEU A 13 -9.06 -54.70 -2.44
C LEU A 13 -9.02 -54.10 -3.84
N THR A 14 -10.17 -53.73 -4.40
CA THR A 14 -10.28 -52.88 -5.57
C THR A 14 -9.95 -51.45 -5.12
N ALA A 15 -8.73 -51.01 -5.43
CA ALA A 15 -8.35 -49.60 -5.29
C ALA A 15 -9.13 -48.77 -6.33
N TYR A 16 -10.14 -48.07 -5.90
CA TYR A 16 -10.73 -46.97 -6.69
C TYR A 16 -9.74 -45.80 -6.69
N SER A 17 -8.97 -45.69 -7.75
CA SER A 17 -8.17 -44.52 -8.05
C SER A 17 -9.14 -43.37 -8.39
N PHE A 18 -9.45 -42.53 -7.43
CA PHE A 18 -10.04 -41.21 -7.72
C PHE A 18 -8.96 -40.38 -8.38
N ILE A 19 -8.96 -40.33 -9.69
CA ILE A 19 -8.20 -39.35 -10.45
C ILE A 19 -8.99 -38.02 -10.28
N TRP A 20 -8.51 -37.19 -9.38
CA TRP A 20 -8.89 -35.79 -9.38
C TRP A 20 -8.31 -35.15 -10.64
N ASN A 21 -9.13 -35.00 -11.66
CA ASN A 21 -8.84 -34.05 -12.72
C ASN A 21 -8.81 -32.67 -12.09
N PHE A 22 -7.62 -32.19 -11.75
CA PHE A 22 -7.37 -30.77 -11.68
C PHE A 22 -7.54 -30.28 -13.13
N SER A 23 -8.77 -29.96 -13.52
CA SER A 23 -8.98 -29.07 -14.63
C SER A 23 -8.23 -27.79 -14.26
N ASP A 24 -7.23 -27.47 -15.06
CA ASP A 24 -6.52 -26.20 -15.05
C ASP A 24 -7.52 -25.08 -14.85
N ILE A 25 -7.57 -24.52 -13.64
CA ILE A 25 -8.04 -23.18 -13.46
C ILE A 25 -6.97 -22.33 -14.13
N SER A 26 -7.05 -22.25 -15.44
CA SER A 26 -6.44 -21.19 -16.20
C SER A 26 -6.98 -19.91 -15.58
N ALA A 27 -6.19 -19.31 -14.68
CA ALA A 27 -6.39 -17.94 -14.30
C ALA A 27 -6.41 -17.19 -15.63
N SER A 28 -7.60 -16.78 -16.06
CA SER A 28 -7.72 -15.90 -17.20
C SER A 28 -6.81 -14.72 -16.85
N LYS A 29 -5.70 -14.59 -17.57
CA LYS A 29 -4.97 -13.34 -17.64
C LYS A 29 -6.01 -12.34 -18.11
N GLY A 30 -6.63 -11.62 -17.18
CA GLY A 30 -7.51 -10.52 -17.52
C GLY A 30 -6.70 -9.65 -18.46
N SER A 31 -7.12 -9.58 -19.70
CA SER A 31 -6.52 -8.68 -20.67
C SER A 31 -6.66 -7.30 -20.08
N LEU A 32 -5.52 -6.71 -19.66
CA LEU A 32 -5.50 -5.32 -19.21
C LEU A 32 -6.08 -4.50 -20.36
N ALA A 33 -7.18 -3.78 -20.08
CA ALA A 33 -7.73 -2.89 -21.08
C ALA A 33 -6.67 -1.85 -21.42
N GLY A 34 -6.31 -1.74 -22.67
CA GLY A 34 -5.25 -0.84 -23.13
C GLY A 34 -5.59 -0.19 -24.46
N GLY A 35 -4.80 0.80 -24.82
CA GLY A 35 -4.92 1.53 -26.06
C GLY A 35 -6.01 2.60 -26.03
N ASP A 36 -6.50 2.91 -27.21
CA ASP A 36 -7.41 4.06 -27.43
C ASP A 36 -8.80 3.92 -26.77
N SER A 37 -9.18 2.72 -26.34
CA SER A 37 -10.48 2.49 -25.67
C SER A 37 -10.59 3.16 -24.29
N LEU A 38 -9.47 3.54 -23.67
CA LEU A 38 -9.42 4.26 -22.40
C LEU A 38 -9.31 5.78 -22.56
N ILE A 39 -9.25 6.27 -23.80
CA ILE A 39 -9.04 7.68 -24.13
C ILE A 39 -10.37 8.31 -24.52
N TYR A 40 -10.74 9.42 -23.88
CA TYR A 40 -11.90 10.21 -24.30
C TYR A 40 -11.65 10.86 -25.67
N PRO A 41 -12.69 11.00 -26.54
CA PRO A 41 -12.52 11.56 -27.89
C PRO A 41 -11.86 12.94 -27.96
N GLN A 42 -11.93 13.73 -26.87
CA GLN A 42 -11.35 15.07 -26.80
C GLN A 42 -9.97 15.09 -26.11
N GLU A 43 -9.48 13.93 -25.65
CA GLU A 43 -8.16 13.83 -25.01
C GLU A 43 -7.04 14.13 -26.02
N LYS A 44 -6.12 15.04 -25.66
CA LYS A 44 -5.03 15.48 -26.54
C LYS A 44 -3.64 15.19 -25.97
N HIS A 45 -3.55 14.84 -24.68
CA HIS A 45 -2.29 14.73 -23.96
C HIS A 45 -1.86 13.28 -23.71
N PHE A 46 -2.83 12.38 -23.49
CA PHE A 46 -2.55 10.98 -23.18
C PHE A 46 -2.56 10.10 -24.43
N ARG A 47 -1.64 9.14 -24.48
CA ARG A 47 -1.52 8.11 -25.52
C ARG A 47 -1.14 6.78 -24.87
N ASN A 48 -1.50 5.68 -25.51
CA ASN A 48 -1.13 4.32 -25.06
C ASN A 48 -1.52 4.06 -23.58
N MET A 49 -2.69 4.51 -23.17
CA MET A 49 -3.17 4.32 -21.81
C MET A 49 -3.36 2.83 -21.51
N GLN A 50 -2.91 2.42 -20.32
CA GLN A 50 -3.10 1.07 -19.80
C GLN A 50 -3.69 1.13 -18.40
N MET A 51 -4.67 0.28 -18.15
CA MET A 51 -5.19 0.06 -16.81
C MET A 51 -4.38 -1.08 -16.17
N LEU A 52 -3.62 -0.76 -15.12
CA LEU A 52 -2.71 -1.70 -14.46
C LEU A 52 -3.36 -2.48 -13.32
N THR A 53 -4.53 -2.05 -12.85
CA THR A 53 -5.28 -2.69 -11.76
C THR A 53 -6.68 -3.05 -12.23
N ASN A 54 -7.27 -4.09 -11.62
CA ASN A 54 -8.62 -4.52 -11.93
C ASN A 54 -9.38 -4.81 -10.63
N GLY A 55 -10.41 -4.01 -10.35
CA GLY A 55 -11.24 -4.11 -9.14
C GLY A 55 -10.60 -3.43 -7.92
N GLY A 56 -11.43 -3.22 -6.88
CA GLY A 56 -11.09 -2.51 -5.67
C GLY A 56 -10.90 -1.00 -5.86
N GLU A 57 -10.61 -0.31 -4.78
CA GLU A 57 -10.16 1.08 -4.80
C GLU A 57 -8.64 1.07 -4.88
N ASN A 58 -8.06 1.82 -5.82
CA ASN A 58 -6.62 1.91 -6.03
C ASN A 58 -6.24 3.39 -6.11
N ALA A 59 -5.26 3.83 -5.32
CA ALA A 59 -4.89 5.22 -5.21
C ALA A 59 -3.42 5.41 -4.82
N GLU A 60 -2.97 6.67 -4.81
CA GLU A 60 -1.65 7.09 -4.31
C GLU A 60 -0.50 6.28 -4.93
N ALA A 61 -0.48 6.20 -6.27
CA ALA A 61 0.52 5.44 -7.02
C ALA A 61 1.75 6.29 -7.33
N TYR A 62 2.93 5.77 -6.96
CA TYR A 62 4.22 6.45 -7.17
C TYR A 62 5.24 5.50 -7.79
N PHE A 63 6.05 6.02 -8.70
CA PHE A 63 7.16 5.26 -9.29
C PHE A 63 8.32 5.11 -8.30
N SER A 64 9.05 4.00 -8.41
CA SER A 64 10.39 3.88 -7.85
C SER A 64 11.35 4.88 -8.53
N PHE A 65 12.44 5.23 -7.85
CA PHE A 65 13.39 6.22 -8.38
C PHE A 65 14.06 5.79 -9.70
N ASP A 66 14.17 4.48 -9.94
CA ASP A 66 14.65 3.91 -11.20
C ASP A 66 13.54 3.73 -12.26
N GLY A 67 12.28 4.02 -11.91
CA GLY A 67 11.13 3.90 -12.78
C GLY A 67 10.70 2.47 -13.10
N SER A 68 11.24 1.45 -12.42
CA SER A 68 10.95 0.03 -12.73
C SER A 68 9.71 -0.51 -12.02
N LYS A 69 9.29 0.13 -10.92
CA LYS A 69 8.19 -0.32 -10.06
C LYS A 69 7.22 0.80 -9.74
N ILE A 70 6.03 0.40 -9.32
CA ILE A 70 4.98 1.28 -8.78
C ILE A 70 4.63 0.77 -7.38
N ILE A 71 4.59 1.68 -6.40
CA ILE A 71 4.01 1.46 -5.07
C ILE A 71 2.67 2.18 -5.00
N PHE A 72 1.65 1.57 -4.41
CA PHE A 72 0.31 2.14 -4.35
C PHE A 72 -0.51 1.52 -3.22
N GLN A 73 -1.56 2.22 -2.81
CA GLN A 73 -2.54 1.67 -1.90
C GLN A 73 -3.72 1.05 -2.66
N SER A 74 -4.27 -0.04 -2.11
CA SER A 74 -5.41 -0.75 -2.70
C SER A 74 -6.21 -1.44 -1.60
N THR A 75 -7.53 -1.44 -1.70
CA THR A 75 -8.37 -2.29 -0.87
C THR A 75 -8.21 -3.75 -1.26
N GLY A 76 -8.14 -4.06 -2.58
CA GLY A 76 -7.95 -5.43 -3.06
C GLY A 76 -8.89 -6.43 -2.39
N GLU A 77 -8.31 -7.41 -1.70
CA GLU A 77 -9.02 -8.44 -0.92
C GLU A 77 -9.19 -8.05 0.56
N TYR A 78 -8.74 -6.85 0.94
CA TYR A 78 -8.77 -6.36 2.33
C TYR A 78 -9.97 -5.45 2.57
N GLU A 79 -10.38 -5.38 3.82
CA GLU A 79 -11.48 -4.51 4.26
C GLU A 79 -11.14 -3.02 4.11
N CYS A 80 -9.85 -2.66 4.25
CA CYS A 80 -9.35 -1.31 3.99
C CYS A 80 -8.00 -1.32 3.28
N ASP A 81 -7.54 -0.12 2.91
CA ASP A 81 -6.34 0.05 2.10
C ASP A 81 -5.13 -0.61 2.71
N GLN A 82 -4.39 -1.32 1.86
CA GLN A 82 -3.08 -1.89 2.12
C GLN A 82 -2.10 -1.43 1.04
N ILE A 83 -0.80 -1.52 1.31
CA ILE A 83 0.22 -1.10 0.37
C ILE A 83 0.72 -2.29 -0.45
N PHE A 84 0.79 -2.07 -1.76
CA PHE A 84 1.27 -3.02 -2.75
C PHE A 84 2.39 -2.44 -3.59
N ILE A 85 3.23 -3.32 -4.10
CA ILE A 85 4.20 -3.01 -5.16
C ILE A 85 3.90 -3.88 -6.37
N MET A 86 4.10 -3.34 -7.57
CA MET A 86 4.06 -4.07 -8.84
C MET A 86 5.12 -3.53 -9.79
N ASN A 87 5.41 -4.27 -10.85
CA ASN A 87 6.20 -3.76 -11.97
C ASN A 87 5.38 -2.74 -12.78
N THR A 88 6.04 -1.89 -13.56
CA THR A 88 5.37 -0.85 -14.37
C THR A 88 4.50 -1.39 -15.49
N ASP A 89 4.60 -2.68 -15.81
CA ASP A 89 3.70 -3.39 -16.72
C ASP A 89 2.48 -4.01 -16.02
N GLY A 90 2.32 -3.79 -14.69
CA GLY A 90 1.25 -4.36 -13.86
C GLY A 90 1.53 -5.78 -13.35
N SER A 91 2.63 -6.41 -13.74
CA SER A 91 3.00 -7.75 -13.29
C SER A 91 3.62 -7.73 -11.88
N GLY A 92 3.68 -8.89 -11.23
CA GLY A 92 4.39 -9.06 -9.96
C GLY A 92 3.77 -8.31 -8.78
N LYS A 93 2.48 -7.96 -8.84
CA LYS A 93 1.77 -7.32 -7.71
C LYS A 93 1.88 -8.18 -6.45
N HIS A 94 2.33 -7.56 -5.36
CA HIS A 94 2.41 -8.21 -4.04
C HIS A 94 2.20 -7.20 -2.92
N LEU A 95 1.70 -7.69 -1.78
CA LEU A 95 1.51 -6.93 -0.56
C LEU A 95 2.86 -6.60 0.10
N VAL A 96 3.02 -5.36 0.59
CA VAL A 96 4.23 -4.92 1.31
C VAL A 96 3.92 -4.24 2.65
N SER A 97 2.66 -4.04 2.99
CA SER A 97 2.21 -3.68 4.34
C SER A 97 1.83 -4.93 5.14
N THR A 98 1.45 -4.74 6.40
CA THR A 98 1.21 -5.86 7.32
C THR A 98 -0.08 -6.66 7.04
N GLY A 99 -0.96 -6.18 6.18
CA GLY A 99 -2.32 -6.73 6.00
C GLY A 99 -3.28 -6.42 7.14
N LYS A 100 -2.88 -5.59 8.10
CA LYS A 100 -3.63 -5.22 9.31
C LYS A 100 -3.84 -3.71 9.38
N GLY A 101 -4.93 -3.30 10.06
CA GLY A 101 -5.31 -1.90 10.16
C GLY A 101 -5.51 -1.26 8.78
N ARG A 102 -5.46 0.05 8.71
CA ARG A 102 -5.49 0.83 7.47
C ARG A 102 -4.12 1.39 7.17
N THR A 103 -3.72 1.35 5.90
CA THR A 103 -2.47 1.97 5.44
C THR A 103 -2.75 3.06 4.41
N THR A 104 -1.82 3.99 4.23
CA THR A 104 -1.94 5.06 3.22
C THR A 104 -0.56 5.63 2.87
N CYS A 105 -0.50 6.42 1.79
CA CYS A 105 0.60 7.32 1.45
C CYS A 105 1.97 6.65 1.52
N SER A 106 2.19 5.69 0.66
CA SER A 106 3.46 4.98 0.56
C SER A 106 4.43 5.65 -0.41
N TYR A 107 5.74 5.46 -0.18
CA TYR A 107 6.77 6.01 -1.05
C TYR A 107 8.02 5.11 -1.07
N PHE A 108 8.78 5.12 -2.17
CA PHE A 108 10.06 4.43 -2.24
C PHE A 108 11.19 5.27 -1.64
N TYR A 109 12.15 4.60 -0.99
CA TYR A 109 13.45 5.20 -0.72
C TYR A 109 14.30 5.22 -2.00
N PRO A 110 15.19 6.24 -2.16
CA PRO A 110 16.10 6.30 -3.32
C PRO A 110 17.07 5.11 -3.42
N ASP A 111 17.28 4.39 -2.33
CA ASP A 111 18.13 3.20 -2.29
C ASP A 111 17.55 1.98 -3.04
N GLY A 112 16.27 2.03 -3.46
CA GLY A 112 15.56 0.95 -4.12
C GLY A 112 15.32 -0.30 -3.27
N LYS A 113 15.65 -0.26 -1.97
CA LYS A 113 15.57 -1.40 -1.03
C LYS A 113 14.50 -1.21 0.03
N ASN A 114 14.18 0.03 0.33
CA ASN A 114 13.26 0.40 1.39
C ASN A 114 12.05 1.16 0.85
N ILE A 115 10.97 1.09 1.60
CA ILE A 115 9.73 1.85 1.42
C ILE A 115 9.35 2.54 2.72
N LEU A 116 8.53 3.57 2.63
CA LEU A 116 7.78 4.09 3.77
C LEU A 116 6.28 4.05 3.48
N TYR A 117 5.48 4.01 4.54
CA TYR A 117 4.03 4.12 4.49
C TYR A 117 3.48 4.52 5.86
N ALA A 118 2.29 5.11 5.90
CA ALA A 118 1.57 5.34 7.13
C ALA A 118 0.61 4.19 7.42
N SER A 119 0.45 3.79 8.70
CA SER A 119 -0.39 2.67 9.10
C SER A 119 -0.94 2.80 10.50
N THR A 120 -2.16 2.29 10.71
CA THR A 120 -2.82 2.20 12.02
C THR A 120 -2.66 0.84 12.70
N HIS A 121 -1.87 -0.09 12.13
CA HIS A 121 -1.84 -1.49 12.57
C HIS A 121 -1.37 -1.71 14.02
N LEU A 122 -0.62 -0.76 14.61
CA LEU A 122 -0.26 -0.83 16.03
C LEU A 122 -1.41 -0.39 16.96
N GLY A 123 -2.40 0.34 16.47
CA GLY A 123 -3.64 0.66 17.19
C GLY A 123 -4.67 -0.48 17.16
N GLY A 124 -4.50 -1.46 16.26
CA GLY A 124 -5.36 -2.62 16.14
C GLY A 124 -5.30 -3.30 14.78
N ASP A 125 -5.63 -4.59 14.73
CA ASP A 125 -5.60 -5.39 13.50
C ASP A 125 -6.75 -5.05 12.54
N MET A 126 -7.87 -4.56 13.08
CA MET A 126 -9.09 -4.27 12.32
C MET A 126 -9.02 -2.95 11.59
N CYS A 127 -9.81 -2.81 10.52
CA CYS A 127 -10.04 -1.52 9.87
C CYS A 127 -10.63 -0.51 10.86
N PRO A 128 -10.08 0.71 10.95
CA PRO A 128 -10.73 1.79 11.69
C PRO A 128 -12.11 2.09 11.13
N GLN A 129 -13.03 2.50 12.01
CA GLN A 129 -14.39 2.85 11.60
C GLN A 129 -14.36 3.98 10.55
N LYS A 130 -15.09 3.78 9.45
CA LYS A 130 -15.23 4.82 8.41
C LYS A 130 -15.94 6.05 8.98
N PRO A 131 -15.56 7.28 8.57
CA PRO A 131 -16.25 8.48 8.99
C PRO A 131 -17.69 8.54 8.45
N ASP A 132 -18.56 9.27 9.15
CA ASP A 132 -19.92 9.54 8.66
C ASP A 132 -19.90 10.55 7.51
N HIS A 133 -20.29 10.11 6.32
CA HIS A 133 -20.37 10.94 5.12
C HIS A 133 -21.77 11.53 4.88
N SER A 134 -22.72 11.39 5.81
CA SER A 134 -24.11 11.84 5.61
C SER A 134 -24.23 13.34 5.38
N LYS A 135 -23.26 14.12 5.83
CA LYS A 135 -23.18 15.58 5.67
C LYS A 135 -22.17 16.04 4.61
N GLY A 136 -21.67 15.14 3.82
CA GLY A 136 -20.65 15.40 2.79
C GLY A 136 -19.36 14.64 3.02
N TYR A 137 -18.40 14.83 2.11
CA TYR A 137 -17.11 14.18 2.20
C TYR A 137 -16.30 14.73 3.38
N VAL A 138 -15.80 13.83 4.21
CA VAL A 138 -14.87 14.12 5.30
C VAL A 138 -13.70 13.14 5.25
N TRP A 139 -12.53 13.60 5.60
CA TRP A 139 -11.34 12.77 5.74
C TRP A 139 -11.08 12.50 7.23
N ALA A 140 -11.01 11.22 7.59
CA ALA A 140 -10.74 10.83 8.97
C ALA A 140 -9.24 10.91 9.28
N LEU A 141 -8.91 11.67 10.33
CA LEU A 141 -7.56 11.73 10.90
C LEU A 141 -7.48 10.72 12.06
N TYR A 142 -7.20 9.47 11.75
CA TYR A 142 -7.06 8.45 12.80
C TYR A 142 -5.78 8.71 13.59
N SER A 143 -5.92 8.80 14.93
CA SER A 143 -4.81 9.12 15.85
C SER A 143 -3.76 8.01 15.96
N ASP A 144 -4.04 6.85 15.39
CA ASP A 144 -3.16 5.69 15.42
C ASP A 144 -2.30 5.55 14.15
N TYR A 145 -2.39 6.53 13.24
CA TYR A 145 -1.48 6.57 12.11
C TYR A 145 -0.07 6.95 12.55
N ASP A 146 0.84 6.04 12.32
CA ASP A 146 2.28 6.24 12.41
C ASP A 146 2.96 5.96 11.07
N ILE A 147 4.14 6.54 10.85
CA ILE A 147 4.96 6.32 9.67
C ILE A 147 5.91 5.14 9.95
N PHE A 148 5.97 4.21 8.99
CA PHE A 148 6.82 3.03 9.04
C PHE A 148 7.79 3.00 7.86
N LYS A 149 8.98 2.51 8.11
CA LYS A 149 9.95 2.07 7.10
C LYS A 149 9.91 0.54 7.03
N ALA A 150 9.93 -0.04 5.83
CA ALA A 150 10.05 -1.48 5.65
C ALA A 150 10.94 -1.79 4.43
N ASN A 151 11.32 -3.05 4.25
CA ASN A 151 11.92 -3.52 3.00
C ASN A 151 10.88 -3.54 1.86
N THR A 152 11.32 -3.54 0.60
CA THR A 152 10.42 -3.60 -0.58
C THR A 152 9.66 -4.92 -0.72
N ASP A 153 10.01 -5.95 0.05
CA ASP A 153 9.27 -7.21 0.18
C ASP A 153 8.27 -7.20 1.36
N GLY A 154 8.14 -6.07 2.07
CA GLY A 154 7.29 -5.90 3.24
C GLY A 154 7.89 -6.39 4.56
N SER A 155 9.07 -6.97 4.55
CA SER A 155 9.75 -7.44 5.77
C SER A 155 10.33 -6.30 6.59
N ASN A 156 10.58 -6.58 7.90
CA ASN A 156 11.24 -5.68 8.84
C ASN A 156 10.59 -4.27 8.96
N PRO A 157 9.30 -4.16 9.23
CA PRO A 157 8.68 -2.86 9.46
C PRO A 157 9.24 -2.22 10.74
N VAL A 158 9.70 -0.98 10.63
CA VAL A 158 10.24 -0.16 11.72
C VAL A 158 9.42 1.11 11.82
N LYS A 159 8.88 1.40 13.02
CA LYS A 159 8.16 2.63 13.32
C LYS A 159 9.13 3.82 13.36
N LEU A 160 8.81 4.89 12.61
CA LEU A 160 9.63 6.12 12.54
C LEU A 160 9.06 7.26 13.37
N THR A 161 7.76 7.28 13.64
CA THR A 161 7.10 8.31 14.48
C THR A 161 6.55 7.67 15.75
N ASP A 162 6.57 8.40 16.88
CA ASP A 162 6.15 7.87 18.18
C ASP A 162 5.43 8.94 19.04
N VAL A 163 4.73 9.86 18.40
CA VAL A 163 3.92 10.87 19.07
C VAL A 163 2.46 10.59 18.78
N LYS A 164 1.63 10.58 19.82
CA LYS A 164 0.19 10.36 19.63
C LYS A 164 -0.39 11.43 18.71
N GLY A 165 -1.14 11.00 17.70
CA GLY A 165 -1.77 11.86 16.72
C GLY A 165 -1.67 11.25 15.33
N TYR A 166 -2.16 11.96 14.33
CA TYR A 166 -2.07 11.59 12.94
C TYR A 166 -0.69 11.93 12.40
N ASP A 167 0.10 10.94 12.02
CA ASP A 167 1.38 11.07 11.30
C ASP A 167 1.27 10.32 9.97
N ALA A 168 1.18 11.04 8.83
CA ALA A 168 0.99 10.42 7.51
C ALA A 168 1.48 11.33 6.36
N GLU A 169 1.09 11.00 5.13
CA GLU A 169 1.41 11.75 3.90
C GLU A 169 2.91 11.98 3.72
N ALA A 170 3.71 10.99 4.10
CA ALA A 170 5.16 11.12 4.08
C ALA A 170 5.76 10.89 2.69
N THR A 171 6.68 11.77 2.28
CA THR A 171 7.49 11.63 1.06
C THR A 171 8.98 11.85 1.37
N ILE A 172 9.85 11.40 0.47
CA ILE A 172 11.30 11.44 0.65
C ILE A 172 11.92 12.43 -0.32
N SER A 173 12.88 13.22 0.18
CA SER A 173 13.73 14.08 -0.63
C SER A 173 14.46 13.25 -1.71
N PRO A 174 14.55 13.72 -2.96
CA PRO A 174 15.34 13.06 -4.01
C PRO A 174 16.82 12.89 -3.65
N LYS A 175 17.33 13.70 -2.71
CA LYS A 175 18.69 13.54 -2.17
C LYS A 175 18.84 12.35 -1.22
N GLY A 176 17.72 11.75 -0.79
CA GLY A 176 17.73 10.63 0.15
C GLY A 176 18.22 11.00 1.54
N ASP A 177 17.98 12.22 2.00
CA ASP A 177 18.47 12.75 3.28
C ASP A 177 17.36 13.12 4.25
N LYS A 178 16.15 13.41 3.78
CA LYS A 178 15.01 13.84 4.60
C LYS A 178 13.71 13.19 4.18
N ILE A 179 12.84 13.00 5.16
CA ILE A 179 11.41 12.73 5.01
C ILE A 179 10.67 14.02 5.36
N ILE A 180 9.63 14.37 4.58
CA ILE A 180 8.64 15.37 4.93
C ILE A 180 7.31 14.66 5.14
N PHE A 181 6.53 15.08 6.13
CA PHE A 181 5.27 14.43 6.49
C PHE A 181 4.29 15.40 7.15
N THR A 182 3.03 15.00 7.20
CA THR A 182 1.94 15.73 7.86
C THR A 182 1.70 15.16 9.25
N SER A 183 1.53 16.03 10.25
CA SER A 183 1.33 15.61 11.64
C SER A 183 0.38 16.54 12.41
N THR A 184 -0.39 15.96 13.34
CA THR A 184 -1.26 16.70 14.27
C THR A 184 -0.65 16.84 15.67
N ARG A 185 0.64 16.57 15.86
CA ARG A 185 1.32 16.53 17.16
C ARG A 185 1.25 17.81 17.98
N ASN A 186 1.05 18.97 17.34
CA ASN A 186 0.92 20.27 17.98
C ASN A 186 -0.53 20.78 18.02
N GLY A 187 -1.52 19.92 17.71
CA GLY A 187 -2.96 20.25 17.79
C GLY A 187 -3.56 20.81 16.49
N ASP A 188 -2.74 21.09 15.47
CA ASP A 188 -3.16 21.44 14.12
C ASP A 188 -2.47 20.53 13.11
N ILE A 189 -2.90 20.53 11.86
CA ILE A 189 -2.30 19.75 10.78
C ILE A 189 -1.20 20.56 10.13
N ASP A 190 0.03 20.27 10.51
CA ASP A 190 1.23 20.96 10.04
C ASP A 190 2.20 20.01 9.34
N LEU A 191 3.09 20.61 8.54
CA LEU A 191 4.21 19.91 7.93
C LEU A 191 5.41 19.81 8.86
N TYR A 192 6.02 18.65 8.86
CA TYR A 192 7.24 18.33 9.60
C TYR A 192 8.27 17.67 8.68
N SER A 193 9.54 17.82 9.03
CA SER A 193 10.61 17.03 8.41
C SER A 193 11.35 16.21 9.46
N MET A 194 11.97 15.11 9.03
CA MET A 194 12.82 14.25 9.87
C MET A 194 13.92 13.62 9.02
N ASN A 195 14.92 13.04 9.67
CA ASN A 195 15.90 12.18 9.02
C ASN A 195 15.25 10.86 8.57
N LEU A 196 15.95 10.09 7.72
CA LEU A 196 15.46 8.80 7.19
C LEU A 196 15.27 7.71 8.27
N ASP A 197 15.83 7.91 9.45
CA ASP A 197 15.72 7.03 10.62
C ASP A 197 14.64 7.49 11.63
N GLY A 198 13.89 8.57 11.32
CA GLY A 198 12.89 9.17 12.19
C GLY A 198 13.44 10.20 13.18
N SER A 199 14.75 10.43 13.25
CA SER A 199 15.37 11.41 14.14
C SER A 199 15.27 12.85 13.62
N ASP A 200 15.63 13.84 14.45
CA ASP A 200 15.72 15.28 14.11
C ASP A 200 14.40 15.83 13.52
N VAL A 201 13.27 15.55 14.19
CA VAL A 201 11.95 16.03 13.77
C VAL A 201 11.86 17.54 13.93
N LYS A 202 11.50 18.25 12.85
CA LYS A 202 11.35 19.73 12.81
C LYS A 202 10.02 20.13 12.23
N GLN A 203 9.31 21.02 12.89
CA GLN A 203 8.12 21.66 12.36
C GLN A 203 8.49 22.66 11.25
N LEU A 204 7.78 22.64 10.14
CA LEU A 204 8.01 23.51 8.98
C LEU A 204 6.90 24.55 8.82
N THR A 205 5.66 24.24 9.18
CA THR A 205 4.52 25.15 9.15
C THR A 205 3.85 25.24 10.52
N ASN A 206 3.17 26.35 10.80
CA ASN A 206 2.46 26.60 12.07
C ASN A 206 1.31 27.61 11.92
N ILE A 207 0.75 27.74 10.73
CA ILE A 207 -0.38 28.63 10.47
C ILE A 207 -1.65 27.81 10.52
N ALA A 208 -2.65 28.26 11.30
CA ALA A 208 -3.91 27.54 11.46
C ALA A 208 -4.55 27.12 10.13
N GLY A 209 -4.97 25.85 10.06
CA GLY A 209 -5.55 25.20 8.90
C GLY A 209 -4.70 24.02 8.41
N TYR A 210 -5.23 23.29 7.42
CA TYR A 210 -4.52 22.12 6.86
C TYR A 210 -3.29 22.55 6.06
N ASP A 211 -2.14 21.98 6.42
CA ASP A 211 -0.91 21.98 5.66
C ASP A 211 -0.46 20.53 5.45
N GLY A 212 -0.49 20.01 4.21
CA GLY A 212 -0.17 18.60 3.97
C GLY A 212 0.07 18.23 2.52
N GLY A 213 0.29 16.93 2.28
CA GLY A 213 0.54 16.38 0.96
C GLY A 213 1.76 16.98 0.28
N ALA A 214 2.87 17.06 1.00
CA ALA A 214 4.07 17.78 0.58
C ALA A 214 5.03 16.91 -0.23
N TYR A 215 5.70 17.55 -1.21
CA TYR A 215 6.75 16.95 -2.03
C TYR A 215 7.95 17.90 -2.14
N TYR A 216 9.12 17.31 -2.17
CA TYR A 216 10.34 18.05 -2.52
C TYR A 216 10.41 18.32 -4.03
N SER A 217 11.01 19.46 -4.42
CA SER A 217 11.46 19.67 -5.79
C SER A 217 12.51 18.63 -6.18
N TYR A 218 12.72 18.42 -7.48
CA TYR A 218 13.66 17.42 -7.98
C TYR A 218 15.10 17.65 -7.49
N ASP A 219 15.51 18.90 -7.30
CA ASP A 219 16.82 19.27 -6.73
C ASP A 219 16.84 19.25 -5.19
N GLY A 220 15.71 18.95 -4.53
CA GLY A 220 15.57 18.89 -3.07
C GLY A 220 15.76 20.23 -2.37
N THR A 221 15.58 21.36 -3.04
CA THR A 221 15.78 22.71 -2.45
C THR A 221 14.48 23.38 -2.04
N MET A 222 13.34 22.97 -2.61
CA MET A 222 12.02 23.51 -2.33
C MET A 222 11.04 22.41 -1.95
N ILE A 223 9.92 22.83 -1.36
CA ILE A 223 8.79 21.98 -1.00
C ILE A 223 7.53 22.59 -1.61
N VAL A 224 6.73 21.78 -2.31
CA VAL A 224 5.37 22.09 -2.72
C VAL A 224 4.41 21.35 -1.80
N PHE A 225 3.35 22.02 -1.34
CA PHE A 225 2.34 21.42 -0.48
C PHE A 225 0.97 22.08 -0.65
N ARG A 226 -0.06 21.43 -0.19
CA ARG A 226 -1.43 21.99 -0.12
C ARG A 226 -1.61 22.70 1.21
N ALA A 227 -2.28 23.86 1.16
CA ALA A 227 -2.58 24.64 2.36
C ALA A 227 -4.01 25.17 2.32
N SER A 228 -4.75 25.06 3.43
CA SER A 228 -6.00 25.80 3.63
C SER A 228 -5.70 27.09 4.36
N ARG A 229 -6.07 28.19 3.75
CA ARG A 229 -5.96 29.54 4.36
C ARG A 229 -7.33 30.20 4.31
N PHE A 230 -7.72 30.83 5.42
CA PHE A 230 -8.97 31.55 5.59
C PHE A 230 -8.74 33.05 5.63
#